data_db1773a5c88538eac9c2e5cd573c4d8a
#
_entry.id   db1773a5c88538eac9c2e5cd573c4d8a
#
_cell.length_a   1.000
_cell.length_b   1.000
_cell.length_c   1.000
_cell.angle_alpha   90.00
_cell.angle_beta   90.00
_cell.angle_gamma   90.00
#
_symmetry.space_group_name_H-M   'P 1'
#
loop_
_entity.id
_entity.type
_entity.pdbx_description
1 polymer ?
#
loop_
_entity_poly.entity_id
_entity_poly.type
_entity_poly.pdbx_seq_one_letter_code
_entity_poly.pdbx_strand_id
1 'polypeptide(L)'
;ALPIFDLRNCSNYSMEINIDDDYYDSYKLYIKGNYQYDLNNGLNTLDYGGLLDNNNTVEGYIIGVFNNNEKNCYKYDFKFVPIENTITNIIDSVVLSDDKTKFEITYNPEKSTNYEIIIDDKIDSVYFSPSFLYFNHSNLEFTNKSFNSRCIKILKKYGCNGQTIEDEICLIYLNVFENEEGINLEYNYNGQFDSLSVLRDGDKINTIKEDKFLDNKGIIKNKEYCYQVIGYNADKKSISNRFCLVSNNNFNPIPIPNAFTPNDDGLNDYFQPFPSQVTDYKMIIFNKFGEKVFESYDINLGWDGYFKGKIIQDVYVYKIEFKKDDEWVNVNGKVLLIK
;
A
#
# COMPACT_ATOMS: atom_id res chain seq x y z
N ALA A 1 46.66 23.85 4.63
CA ALA A 1 45.32 23.35 4.40
C ALA A 1 44.58 23.38 5.73
N LEU A 2 43.29 23.63 5.73
CA LEU A 2 42.46 23.53 6.92
C LEU A 2 42.17 22.05 7.17
N PRO A 3 42.19 21.57 8.44
CA PRO A 3 41.85 20.19 8.75
C PRO A 3 40.45 19.88 8.27
N ILE A 4 40.24 18.69 7.73
CA ILE A 4 38.94 18.18 7.32
C ILE A 4 38.35 17.42 8.48
N PHE A 5 37.25 17.89 9.03
CA PHE A 5 36.49 17.22 10.07
C PHE A 5 35.20 16.66 9.47
N ASP A 6 35.04 15.35 9.54
CA ASP A 6 33.77 14.69 9.28
C ASP A 6 33.16 14.26 10.63
N LEU A 7 32.17 15.03 11.08
CA LEU A 7 31.50 14.81 12.36
C LEU A 7 30.16 14.12 12.11
N ARG A 8 29.99 12.94 12.69
CA ARG A 8 28.76 12.15 12.58
C ARG A 8 28.11 12.03 13.93
N ASN A 9 26.84 12.37 14.00
CA ASN A 9 26.02 12.13 15.14
C ASN A 9 25.54 10.66 15.12
N CYS A 10 25.74 9.96 16.22
CA CYS A 10 25.44 8.54 16.35
C CYS A 10 24.27 8.32 17.30
N SER A 11 23.61 7.17 17.17
CA SER A 11 22.61 6.74 18.14
C SER A 11 23.23 6.55 19.55
N ASN A 12 22.39 6.54 20.58
CA ASN A 12 22.81 6.35 21.98
C ASN A 12 23.77 7.42 22.52
N TYR A 13 23.57 8.69 22.14
CA TYR A 13 24.37 9.80 22.63
C TYR A 13 25.87 9.69 22.36
N SER A 14 26.22 9.05 21.25
CA SER A 14 27.60 8.97 20.79
C SER A 14 27.82 9.76 19.50
N MET A 15 29.08 10.14 19.25
CA MET A 15 29.49 10.80 18.01
C MET A 15 30.79 10.19 17.48
N GLU A 16 30.92 10.21 16.17
CA GLU A 16 32.20 9.93 15.48
C GLU A 16 32.76 11.22 14.92
N ILE A 17 34.03 11.40 15.11
CA ILE A 17 34.81 12.50 14.55
C ILE A 17 35.96 11.87 13.78
N ASN A 18 35.92 11.97 12.47
CA ASN A 18 37.02 11.58 11.61
C ASN A 18 37.87 12.82 11.28
N ILE A 19 39.15 12.79 11.62
CA ILE A 19 40.10 13.87 11.40
C ILE A 19 41.08 13.41 10.33
N ASP A 20 41.06 14.10 9.19
CA ASP A 20 42.02 13.86 8.10
C ASP A 20 42.95 15.08 7.98
N ASP A 21 44.01 15.07 8.76
CA ASP A 21 44.96 16.15 8.81
C ASP A 21 46.30 15.67 9.42
N ASP A 22 47.36 16.01 8.76
CA ASP A 22 48.75 15.71 9.20
C ASP A 22 49.49 16.94 9.75
N TYR A 23 48.81 18.06 9.96
CA TYR A 23 49.45 19.31 10.35
C TYR A 23 49.61 19.48 11.86
N TYR A 24 48.62 19.03 12.64
CA TYR A 24 48.62 19.14 14.09
C TYR A 24 49.04 17.83 14.75
N ASP A 25 49.72 17.92 15.90
CA ASP A 25 50.23 16.76 16.65
C ASP A 25 49.08 15.99 17.31
N SER A 26 48.02 16.71 17.73
CA SER A 26 46.81 16.17 18.32
C SER A 26 45.67 17.17 18.28
N TYR A 27 44.49 16.76 18.72
CA TYR A 27 43.31 17.61 18.78
C TYR A 27 42.65 17.50 20.15
N LYS A 28 42.00 18.59 20.58
CA LYS A 28 41.21 18.63 21.81
C LYS A 28 39.76 18.98 21.52
N LEU A 29 38.87 18.19 22.07
CA LEU A 29 37.42 18.40 22.01
C LEU A 29 36.93 19.12 23.27
N TYR A 30 36.18 20.19 23.04
CA TYR A 30 35.46 20.94 24.05
C TYR A 30 33.96 20.91 23.79
N ILE A 31 33.17 20.56 24.82
CA ILE A 31 31.69 20.65 24.76
C ILE A 31 31.23 21.60 25.85
N LYS A 32 30.32 22.53 25.50
CA LYS A 32 29.89 23.62 26.37
C LYS A 32 31.04 24.42 26.98
N GLY A 33 32.12 24.59 26.23
CA GLY A 33 33.30 25.30 26.68
C GLY A 33 34.20 24.53 27.64
N ASN A 34 33.85 23.30 28.03
CA ASN A 34 34.68 22.45 28.89
C ASN A 34 35.43 21.41 28.06
N TYR A 35 36.71 21.22 28.41
CA TYR A 35 37.53 20.14 27.85
C TYR A 35 36.89 18.77 28.13
N GLN A 36 36.84 17.92 27.11
CA GLN A 36 36.29 16.58 27.23
C GLN A 36 37.32 15.51 26.89
N TYR A 37 37.93 15.58 25.69
CA TYR A 37 38.76 14.49 25.19
C TYR A 37 39.94 15.00 24.35
N ASP A 38 41.03 14.26 24.38
CA ASP A 38 42.09 14.33 23.36
C ASP A 38 41.65 13.45 22.17
N LEU A 39 41.76 13.99 20.96
CA LEU A 39 41.47 13.27 19.73
C LEU A 39 42.77 13.03 18.94
N ASN A 40 42.81 11.92 18.24
CA ASN A 40 43.91 11.59 17.32
C ASN A 40 43.46 11.80 15.88
N ASN A 41 44.46 11.90 14.98
CA ASN A 41 44.19 11.80 13.56
C ASN A 41 43.51 10.47 13.22
N GLY A 42 42.54 10.45 12.33
CA GLY A 42 41.66 9.33 12.02
C GLY A 42 40.36 9.34 12.80
N LEU A 43 39.75 8.17 12.95
CA LEU A 43 38.40 8.01 13.53
C LEU A 43 38.45 7.98 15.06
N ASN A 44 37.68 8.89 15.67
CA ASN A 44 37.46 8.95 17.13
C ASN A 44 35.97 8.73 17.41
N THR A 45 35.66 7.82 18.33
CA THR A 45 34.26 7.58 18.77
C THR A 45 34.11 7.99 20.22
N LEU A 46 33.10 8.82 20.50
CA LEU A 46 32.94 9.49 21.79
C LEU A 46 31.47 9.38 22.27
N ASP A 47 31.32 9.25 23.59
CA ASP A 47 30.02 9.34 24.25
C ASP A 47 29.83 10.76 24.81
N TYR A 48 28.71 11.40 24.44
CA TYR A 48 28.35 12.71 24.95
C TYR A 48 27.09 12.67 25.83
N GLY A 49 26.66 11.49 26.26
CA GLY A 49 25.52 11.32 27.15
C GLY A 49 25.65 12.17 28.41
N GLY A 50 24.71 13.04 28.68
CA GLY A 50 24.76 13.98 29.80
C GLY A 50 25.38 15.35 29.49
N LEU A 51 25.88 15.60 28.28
CA LEU A 51 26.44 16.89 27.84
C LEU A 51 25.43 17.73 27.02
N LEU A 52 24.17 17.35 27.01
CA LEU A 52 23.10 18.09 26.35
C LEU A 52 22.81 19.44 27.04
N ASP A 53 22.49 20.45 26.25
CA ASP A 53 21.98 21.72 26.78
C ASP A 53 20.47 21.66 27.09
N ASN A 54 19.91 22.77 27.60
CA ASN A 54 18.48 22.86 27.91
C ASN A 54 17.56 22.76 26.68
N ASN A 55 18.10 22.91 25.49
CA ASN A 55 17.41 22.78 24.22
C ASN A 55 17.64 21.41 23.56
N ASN A 56 18.17 20.46 24.30
CA ASN A 56 18.51 19.12 23.83
C ASN A 56 19.52 19.14 22.66
N THR A 57 20.48 20.10 22.67
CA THR A 57 21.53 20.21 21.67
C THR A 57 22.90 19.93 22.24
N VAL A 58 23.81 19.51 21.39
CA VAL A 58 25.26 19.42 21.69
C VAL A 58 25.96 20.51 20.91
N GLU A 59 26.68 21.38 21.64
CA GLU A 59 27.46 22.48 21.07
C GLU A 59 28.88 22.40 21.60
N GLY A 60 29.86 22.46 20.70
CA GLY A 60 31.24 22.35 21.06
C GLY A 60 32.18 22.85 19.99
N TYR A 61 33.46 22.61 20.24
CA TYR A 61 34.50 22.93 19.28
C TYR A 61 35.70 21.98 19.42
N ILE A 62 36.44 21.85 18.31
CA ILE A 62 37.70 21.09 18.27
C ILE A 62 38.83 22.08 18.02
N ILE A 63 39.95 21.90 18.75
CA ILE A 63 41.16 22.70 18.59
C ILE A 63 42.29 21.78 18.19
N GLY A 64 43.03 22.13 17.13
CA GLY A 64 44.30 21.48 16.81
C GLY A 64 45.38 21.93 17.79
N VAL A 65 46.29 21.04 18.21
CA VAL A 65 47.39 21.30 19.13
C VAL A 65 48.73 21.09 18.38
N PHE A 66 49.58 22.09 18.45
CA PHE A 66 50.90 22.03 17.84
C PHE A 66 51.99 22.34 18.89
N ASN A 67 53.01 21.48 19.02
CA ASN A 67 54.05 21.59 20.02
C ASN A 67 53.54 21.78 21.47
N ASN A 68 52.48 21.07 21.83
CA ASN A 68 51.79 21.20 23.13
C ASN A 68 51.27 22.62 23.44
N ASN A 69 51.07 23.45 22.44
CA ASN A 69 50.61 24.83 22.58
C ASN A 69 49.25 25.01 21.92
N GLU A 70 48.25 25.37 22.71
CA GLU A 70 46.90 25.63 22.25
C GLU A 70 46.68 27.09 21.72
N LYS A 71 47.71 27.93 21.83
CA LYS A 71 47.65 29.33 21.35
C LYS A 71 47.93 29.36 19.85
N ASN A 72 47.03 29.75 19.04
CA ASN A 72 47.11 29.84 17.58
C ASN A 72 46.65 28.60 16.82
N CYS A 73 45.80 27.80 17.44
CA CYS A 73 45.25 26.61 16.83
C CYS A 73 43.95 26.92 16.07
N TYR A 74 43.76 26.21 14.98
CA TYR A 74 42.49 26.26 14.28
C TYR A 74 41.38 25.76 15.19
N LYS A 75 40.26 26.48 15.22
CA LYS A 75 39.06 26.14 15.99
C LYS A 75 37.96 25.77 15.03
N TYR A 76 37.41 24.58 15.18
CA TYR A 76 36.24 24.09 14.44
C TYR A 76 35.04 24.03 15.39
N ASP A 77 34.09 24.92 15.21
CA ASP A 77 32.84 24.96 15.99
C ASP A 77 31.80 24.05 15.37
N PHE A 78 31.08 23.31 16.19
CA PHE A 78 29.96 22.46 15.77
C PHE A 78 28.75 22.59 16.69
N LYS A 79 27.58 22.32 16.14
CA LYS A 79 26.32 22.22 16.85
C LYS A 79 25.39 21.24 16.17
N PHE A 80 24.80 20.34 16.93
CA PHE A 80 23.79 19.38 16.41
C PHE A 80 22.77 19.01 17.48
N VAL A 81 21.62 18.53 17.03
CA VAL A 81 20.61 17.89 17.88
C VAL A 81 20.84 16.40 17.85
N PRO A 82 20.93 15.70 18.99
CA PRO A 82 20.98 14.24 19.01
C PRO A 82 19.84 13.63 18.21
N ILE A 83 20.16 12.58 17.48
CA ILE A 83 19.12 11.80 16.81
C ILE A 83 18.49 10.93 17.89
N GLU A 84 17.27 11.25 18.30
CA GLU A 84 16.46 10.30 19.04
C GLU A 84 16.21 9.10 18.11
N ASN A 85 16.37 7.88 18.65
CA ASN A 85 16.03 6.64 17.94
C ASN A 85 14.50 6.51 17.75
N THR A 86 13.88 7.43 17.06
CA THR A 86 12.57 7.20 16.50
C THR A 86 12.76 6.25 15.33
N ILE A 87 12.34 5.01 15.50
CA ILE A 87 12.18 4.06 14.40
C ILE A 87 11.10 4.68 13.49
N THR A 88 11.53 5.52 12.59
CA THR A 88 10.66 6.01 11.54
C THR A 88 10.70 4.99 10.42
N ASN A 89 9.54 4.58 9.93
CA ASN A 89 9.44 3.78 8.73
C ASN A 89 10.27 4.46 7.63
N ILE A 90 11.20 3.72 7.05
CA ILE A 90 12.06 4.23 5.97
C ILE A 90 11.25 4.26 4.68
N ILE A 91 10.48 3.20 4.43
CA ILE A 91 9.66 3.02 3.24
C ILE A 91 8.24 3.51 3.53
N ASP A 92 7.71 4.41 2.71
CA ASP A 92 6.30 4.80 2.74
C ASP A 92 5.46 3.91 1.85
N SER A 93 5.91 3.71 0.61
CA SER A 93 5.18 2.91 -0.35
C SER A 93 6.04 2.33 -1.46
N VAL A 94 5.52 1.26 -2.06
CA VAL A 94 5.99 0.73 -3.33
C VAL A 94 4.82 0.62 -4.30
N VAL A 95 5.04 0.98 -5.56
CA VAL A 95 4.03 0.95 -6.63
C VAL A 95 4.57 0.15 -7.80
N LEU A 96 3.85 -0.88 -8.21
CA LEU A 96 4.16 -1.65 -9.43
C LEU A 96 3.50 -0.99 -10.65
N SER A 97 4.26 -0.81 -11.74
CA SER A 97 3.72 -0.30 -13.01
C SER A 97 2.67 -1.25 -13.61
N ASP A 98 1.75 -0.73 -14.42
CA ASP A 98 0.66 -1.49 -15.02
C ASP A 98 1.15 -2.61 -15.93
N ASP A 99 2.26 -2.39 -16.64
CA ASP A 99 2.94 -3.37 -17.47
C ASP A 99 3.84 -4.35 -16.70
N LYS A 100 3.94 -4.18 -15.38
CA LYS A 100 4.76 -4.98 -14.44
C LYS A 100 6.26 -4.92 -14.73
N THR A 101 6.73 -4.00 -15.56
CA THR A 101 8.15 -3.92 -15.95
C THR A 101 8.97 -3.06 -15.00
N LYS A 102 8.32 -2.20 -14.21
CA LYS A 102 8.95 -1.26 -13.30
C LYS A 102 8.22 -1.21 -11.98
N PHE A 103 8.91 -0.74 -10.96
CA PHE A 103 8.30 -0.34 -9.70
C PHE A 103 8.96 0.93 -9.16
N GLU A 104 8.22 1.69 -8.40
CA GLU A 104 8.65 2.91 -7.77
C GLU A 104 8.58 2.76 -6.26
N ILE A 105 9.62 3.21 -5.56
CA ILE A 105 9.68 3.23 -4.09
C ILE A 105 9.62 4.67 -3.64
N THR A 106 8.69 4.99 -2.75
CA THR A 106 8.67 6.24 -2.00
C THR A 106 9.22 5.98 -0.61
N TYR A 107 10.22 6.75 -0.20
CA TYR A 107 10.87 6.59 1.09
C TYR A 107 11.23 7.94 1.71
N ASN A 108 11.46 7.96 3.02
CA ASN A 108 11.82 9.14 3.80
C ASN A 108 13.33 9.18 4.04
N PRO A 109 14.12 9.93 3.23
CA PRO A 109 15.56 10.02 3.43
C PRO A 109 15.88 10.95 4.61
N GLU A 110 16.76 10.52 5.48
CA GLU A 110 17.36 11.38 6.51
C GLU A 110 18.69 11.96 6.01
N LYS A 111 19.01 13.16 6.51
CA LYS A 111 20.28 13.82 6.15
C LYS A 111 21.49 13.00 6.63
N SER A 112 22.53 13.00 5.81
CA SER A 112 23.83 12.37 6.13
C SER A 112 23.76 10.87 6.44
N THR A 113 22.81 10.17 5.85
CA THR A 113 22.64 8.74 6.07
C THR A 113 22.86 7.97 4.77
N ASN A 114 23.53 6.85 4.86
CA ASN A 114 23.76 5.95 3.74
C ASN A 114 22.64 4.90 3.69
N TYR A 115 22.07 4.71 2.52
CA TYR A 115 21.05 3.70 2.27
C TYR A 115 21.55 2.66 1.28
N GLU A 116 21.35 1.40 1.59
CA GLU A 116 21.53 0.29 0.65
C GLU A 116 20.15 -0.29 0.31
N ILE A 117 19.86 -0.41 -0.99
CA ILE A 117 18.64 -1.02 -1.46
C ILE A 117 18.97 -2.43 -1.91
N ILE A 118 18.29 -3.41 -1.33
CA ILE A 118 18.46 -4.83 -1.59
C ILE A 118 17.17 -5.34 -2.23
N ILE A 119 17.31 -5.97 -3.38
CA ILE A 119 16.22 -6.61 -4.10
C ILE A 119 16.58 -8.09 -4.28
N ASP A 120 15.71 -9.00 -3.83
CA ASP A 120 15.94 -10.45 -3.86
C ASP A 120 17.30 -10.85 -3.24
N ASP A 121 17.61 -10.35 -2.06
CA ASP A 121 18.85 -10.57 -1.29
C ASP A 121 20.14 -10.16 -2.02
N LYS A 122 20.03 -9.32 -3.05
CA LYS A 122 21.18 -8.75 -3.76
C LYS A 122 21.17 -7.24 -3.63
N ILE A 123 22.34 -6.68 -3.32
CA ILE A 123 22.51 -5.22 -3.34
C ILE A 123 22.35 -4.75 -4.80
N ASP A 124 21.26 -4.03 -5.08
CA ASP A 124 21.03 -3.44 -6.41
C ASP A 124 21.71 -2.07 -6.52
N SER A 125 21.64 -1.27 -5.45
CA SER A 125 22.19 0.08 -5.45
C SER A 125 22.51 0.58 -4.05
N VAL A 126 23.49 1.46 -3.97
CA VAL A 126 23.86 2.20 -2.75
C VAL A 126 23.58 3.67 -2.99
N TYR A 127 22.70 4.23 -2.17
CA TYR A 127 22.35 5.65 -2.24
C TYR A 127 22.91 6.39 -1.04
N PHE A 128 23.49 7.56 -1.31
CA PHE A 128 23.92 8.49 -0.30
C PHE A 128 22.91 9.64 -0.24
N SER A 129 22.40 9.94 0.94
CA SER A 129 21.63 11.17 1.12
C SER A 129 22.60 12.34 1.18
N PRO A 130 22.67 13.22 0.18
CA PRO A 130 23.56 14.36 0.19
C PRO A 130 23.16 15.34 1.31
N SER A 131 24.13 15.86 2.02
CA SER A 131 23.96 16.71 3.20
C SER A 131 23.26 18.05 2.99
N PHE A 132 22.84 18.39 1.76
CA PHE A 132 22.43 19.74 1.39
C PHE A 132 21.07 19.88 0.70
N LEU A 133 20.33 18.82 0.42
CA LEU A 133 19.04 18.95 -0.27
C LEU A 133 17.90 18.50 0.66
N TYR A 134 16.95 19.39 0.85
CA TYR A 134 15.65 19.10 1.45
C TYR A 134 14.86 18.21 0.48
N PHE A 135 14.87 16.89 0.70
CA PHE A 135 13.93 16.00 0.01
C PHE A 135 12.82 15.67 1.00
N ASN A 136 11.66 16.23 0.76
CA ASN A 136 10.41 15.66 1.23
C ASN A 136 10.06 14.56 0.24
N HIS A 137 10.17 13.32 0.65
CA HIS A 137 9.96 12.10 -0.13
C HIS A 137 10.84 11.99 -1.40
N SER A 138 11.55 10.90 -1.51
CA SER A 138 12.33 10.56 -2.72
C SER A 138 11.69 9.35 -3.38
N ASN A 139 11.50 9.44 -4.70
CA ASN A 139 10.99 8.37 -5.52
C ASN A 139 12.15 7.74 -6.30
N LEU A 140 12.26 6.43 -6.25
CA LEU A 140 13.24 5.66 -7.00
C LEU A 140 12.51 4.67 -7.89
N GLU A 141 12.83 4.70 -9.19
CA GLU A 141 12.28 3.78 -10.17
C GLU A 141 13.27 2.65 -10.46
N PHE A 142 12.79 1.42 -10.44
CA PHE A 142 13.58 0.22 -10.71
C PHE A 142 12.97 -0.60 -11.84
N THR A 143 13.83 -1.22 -12.65
CA THR A 143 13.37 -2.18 -13.65
C THR A 143 13.07 -3.53 -13.00
N ASN A 144 11.87 -4.02 -13.24
CA ASN A 144 11.47 -5.35 -12.79
C ASN A 144 11.91 -6.41 -13.81
N LYS A 145 12.93 -7.20 -13.45
CA LYS A 145 13.54 -8.21 -14.35
C LYS A 145 12.85 -9.58 -14.34
N SER A 146 11.92 -9.80 -13.41
CA SER A 146 11.15 -11.05 -13.34
C SER A 146 9.75 -10.74 -12.79
N PHE A 147 8.74 -11.46 -13.30
CA PHE A 147 7.34 -11.31 -12.87
C PHE A 147 7.02 -12.07 -11.57
N ASN A 148 8.02 -12.36 -10.77
CA ASN A 148 7.82 -13.00 -9.48
C ASN A 148 7.68 -11.96 -8.38
N SER A 149 6.90 -12.30 -7.38
CA SER A 149 6.75 -11.49 -6.18
C SER A 149 8.11 -11.25 -5.53
N ARG A 150 8.47 -9.98 -5.33
CA ARG A 150 9.75 -9.53 -4.81
C ARG A 150 9.54 -8.71 -3.56
N CYS A 151 10.47 -8.87 -2.62
CA CYS A 151 10.58 -7.99 -1.48
C CYS A 151 11.77 -7.06 -1.66
N ILE A 152 11.57 -5.82 -1.27
CA ILE A 152 12.56 -4.75 -1.32
C ILE A 152 12.92 -4.42 0.11
N LYS A 153 14.22 -4.47 0.42
CA LYS A 153 14.78 -4.09 1.71
C LYS A 153 15.57 -2.81 1.54
N ILE A 154 15.35 -1.87 2.42
CA ILE A 154 16.21 -0.70 2.55
C ILE A 154 16.96 -0.83 3.87
N LEU A 155 18.28 -0.90 3.77
CA LEU A 155 19.17 -0.85 4.92
C LEU A 155 19.62 0.58 5.10
N LYS A 156 19.25 1.18 6.22
CA LYS A 156 19.78 2.44 6.69
C LYS A 156 20.99 2.17 7.56
N LYS A 157 22.17 2.56 7.10
CA LYS A 157 23.38 2.53 7.90
C LYS A 157 23.48 3.82 8.68
N TYR A 158 23.39 3.74 9.98
CA TYR A 158 23.50 4.88 10.88
C TYR A 158 24.42 4.58 12.04
N GLY A 159 24.93 5.65 12.63
CA GLY A 159 25.74 5.55 13.83
C GLY A 159 27.14 5.06 13.59
N CYS A 160 27.84 5.14 14.70
CA CYS A 160 29.20 4.76 14.87
C CYS A 160 29.24 3.27 15.10
N ASN A 161 29.59 2.40 14.57
CA ASN A 161 29.63 0.92 14.71
C ASN A 161 28.81 0.15 13.65
N GLY A 162 28.42 0.82 12.54
CA GLY A 162 27.75 0.13 11.44
C GLY A 162 26.39 -0.48 11.82
N GLN A 163 25.69 0.13 12.77
CA GLN A 163 24.31 -0.28 13.07
C GLN A 163 23.44 -0.08 11.85
N THR A 164 22.58 -1.03 11.59
CA THR A 164 21.63 -0.98 10.47
C THR A 164 20.20 -1.06 10.98
N ILE A 165 19.32 -0.21 10.43
CA ILE A 165 17.89 -0.44 10.48
C ILE A 165 17.50 -1.02 9.14
N GLU A 166 16.75 -2.10 9.17
CA GLU A 166 16.20 -2.75 8.01
C GLU A 166 14.71 -2.44 7.95
N ASP A 167 14.25 -2.01 6.78
CA ASP A 167 12.85 -1.86 6.48
C ASP A 167 12.52 -2.59 5.19
N GLU A 168 11.44 -3.37 5.18
CA GLU A 168 11.09 -4.24 4.08
C GLU A 168 9.64 -4.02 3.64
N ILE A 169 9.41 -4.11 2.33
CA ILE A 169 8.10 -4.17 1.72
C ILE A 169 8.13 -5.06 0.47
N CYS A 170 7.05 -5.79 0.24
CA CYS A 170 6.97 -6.71 -0.90
C CYS A 170 6.00 -6.19 -1.96
N LEU A 171 6.32 -6.43 -3.24
CA LEU A 171 5.46 -6.11 -4.38
C LEU A 171 4.25 -7.03 -4.42
N ILE A 172 3.10 -6.47 -4.83
CA ILE A 172 1.87 -7.21 -5.10
C ILE A 172 1.65 -7.26 -6.61
N TYR A 173 1.50 -8.47 -7.16
CA TYR A 173 1.17 -8.69 -8.57
C TYR A 173 -0.29 -9.04 -8.70
N LEU A 174 -1.04 -8.27 -9.48
CA LEU A 174 -2.44 -8.50 -9.76
C LEU A 174 -2.63 -9.10 -11.14
N ASN A 175 -3.41 -10.18 -11.21
CA ASN A 175 -4.02 -10.71 -12.42
C ASN A 175 -5.53 -10.64 -12.27
N VAL A 176 -6.22 -10.31 -13.38
CA VAL A 176 -7.67 -10.23 -13.43
C VAL A 176 -8.17 -10.97 -14.65
N PHE A 177 -9.18 -11.80 -14.47
CA PHE A 177 -9.86 -12.49 -15.57
C PHE A 177 -11.33 -12.68 -15.25
N GLU A 178 -12.15 -12.79 -16.27
CA GLU A 178 -13.58 -13.00 -16.16
C GLU A 178 -13.93 -14.46 -16.45
N ASN A 179 -14.86 -15.01 -15.68
CA ASN A 179 -15.49 -16.31 -15.92
C ASN A 179 -17.01 -16.21 -15.73
N GLU A 180 -17.72 -17.35 -15.65
CA GLU A 180 -19.15 -17.39 -15.48
C GLU A 180 -19.64 -16.90 -14.11
N GLU A 181 -18.78 -16.88 -13.10
CA GLU A 181 -19.09 -16.49 -11.72
C GLU A 181 -18.87 -14.99 -11.46
N GLY A 182 -17.99 -14.34 -12.23
CA GLY A 182 -17.65 -12.95 -12.04
C GLY A 182 -16.27 -12.59 -12.57
N ILE A 183 -15.79 -11.43 -12.15
CA ILE A 183 -14.44 -10.97 -12.38
C ILE A 183 -13.58 -11.47 -11.22
N ASN A 184 -12.62 -12.33 -11.54
CA ASN A 184 -11.72 -12.93 -10.59
C ASN A 184 -10.43 -12.14 -10.50
N LEU A 185 -10.05 -11.77 -9.30
CA LEU A 185 -8.79 -11.14 -8.98
C LEU A 185 -7.92 -12.18 -8.26
N GLU A 186 -6.77 -12.47 -8.83
CA GLU A 186 -5.73 -13.27 -8.20
C GLU A 186 -4.51 -12.39 -7.99
N TYR A 187 -3.97 -12.36 -6.80
CA TYR A 187 -2.79 -11.55 -6.49
C TYR A 187 -1.76 -12.38 -5.74
N ASN A 188 -0.53 -12.19 -6.15
CA ASN A 188 0.62 -12.91 -5.63
C ASN A 188 1.59 -11.92 -4.96
N TYR A 189 2.02 -12.25 -3.76
CA TYR A 189 3.00 -11.50 -3.00
C TYR A 189 3.81 -12.44 -2.08
N ASN A 190 5.06 -12.10 -1.83
CA ASN A 190 5.85 -12.70 -0.75
C ASN A 190 5.79 -11.74 0.44
N GLY A 191 5.71 -12.22 1.64
CA GLY A 191 5.63 -11.38 2.83
C GLY A 191 4.25 -11.35 3.47
N GLN A 192 4.10 -10.46 4.44
CA GLN A 192 2.87 -10.35 5.23
C GLN A 192 2.32 -8.93 5.13
N PHE A 193 1.00 -8.85 4.97
CA PHE A 193 0.24 -7.60 5.06
C PHE A 193 -0.81 -7.74 6.16
N ASP A 194 -1.02 -6.67 6.93
CA ASP A 194 -2.06 -6.62 7.96
C ASP A 194 -3.44 -6.68 7.32
N SER A 195 -3.57 -6.07 6.16
CA SER A 195 -4.80 -6.08 5.35
C SER A 195 -4.52 -5.78 3.89
N LEU A 196 -5.40 -6.29 3.01
CA LEU A 196 -5.42 -6.00 1.60
C LEU A 196 -6.73 -5.29 1.26
N SER A 197 -6.65 -4.15 0.56
CA SER A 197 -7.81 -3.44 0.02
C SER A 197 -7.91 -3.67 -1.47
N VAL A 198 -9.09 -4.10 -1.93
CA VAL A 198 -9.42 -4.22 -3.35
C VAL A 198 -10.11 -2.96 -3.80
N LEU A 199 -9.60 -2.36 -4.89
CA LEU A 199 -10.17 -1.19 -5.52
C LEU A 199 -10.72 -1.55 -6.90
N ARG A 200 -11.88 -0.98 -7.24
CA ARG A 200 -12.46 -0.96 -8.58
C ARG A 200 -12.70 0.48 -8.99
N ASP A 201 -12.17 0.88 -10.14
CA ASP A 201 -12.26 2.25 -10.68
C ASP A 201 -11.77 3.34 -9.71
N GLY A 202 -10.85 2.99 -8.81
CA GLY A 202 -10.30 3.87 -7.77
C GLY A 202 -11.04 3.80 -6.43
N ASP A 203 -12.24 3.24 -6.38
CA ASP A 203 -13.03 3.10 -5.17
C ASP A 203 -12.77 1.77 -4.48
N LYS A 204 -12.62 1.80 -3.16
CA LYS A 204 -12.45 0.60 -2.36
C LYS A 204 -13.75 -0.19 -2.28
N ILE A 205 -13.74 -1.42 -2.80
CA ILE A 205 -14.90 -2.31 -2.80
C ILE A 205 -14.84 -3.40 -1.72
N ASN A 206 -13.65 -3.77 -1.25
CA ASN A 206 -13.50 -4.77 -0.18
C ASN A 206 -12.19 -4.63 0.59
N THR A 207 -12.15 -5.25 1.78
CA THR A 207 -10.92 -5.49 2.56
C THR A 207 -10.87 -6.98 2.88
N ILE A 208 -9.77 -7.62 2.52
CA ILE A 208 -9.61 -9.07 2.57
C ILE A 208 -8.24 -9.46 3.17
N LYS A 209 -8.12 -10.74 3.54
CA LYS A 209 -6.87 -11.36 3.99
C LYS A 209 -6.45 -12.55 3.10
N GLU A 210 -7.25 -12.85 2.09
CA GLU A 210 -7.04 -13.95 1.16
C GLU A 210 -6.26 -13.47 -0.06
N ASP A 211 -5.70 -14.38 -0.83
CA ASP A 211 -4.90 -14.13 -2.03
C ASP A 211 -5.75 -14.03 -3.32
N LYS A 212 -7.07 -14.05 -3.19
CA LYS A 212 -8.02 -13.92 -4.29
C LYS A 212 -9.31 -13.24 -3.85
N PHE A 213 -9.98 -12.64 -4.82
CA PHE A 213 -11.27 -11.99 -4.63
C PHE A 213 -12.13 -12.18 -5.87
N LEU A 214 -13.42 -12.47 -5.69
CA LEU A 214 -14.42 -12.54 -6.75
C LEU A 214 -15.31 -11.31 -6.69
N ASP A 215 -15.25 -10.49 -7.74
CA ASP A 215 -16.19 -9.38 -7.93
C ASP A 215 -17.31 -9.79 -8.87
N ASN A 216 -18.50 -9.99 -8.32
CA ASN A 216 -19.71 -10.36 -9.05
C ASN A 216 -20.90 -9.45 -8.73
N LYS A 217 -20.62 -8.25 -8.21
CA LYS A 217 -21.66 -7.30 -7.82
C LYS A 217 -21.60 -6.03 -8.66
N GLY A 218 -22.71 -5.73 -9.36
CA GLY A 218 -22.83 -4.50 -10.14
C GLY A 218 -21.93 -4.45 -11.37
N ILE A 219 -21.57 -5.60 -11.94
CA ILE A 219 -20.81 -5.69 -13.18
C ILE A 219 -21.79 -5.65 -14.36
N ILE A 220 -21.55 -4.73 -15.29
CA ILE A 220 -22.39 -4.47 -16.45
C ILE A 220 -21.59 -4.88 -17.70
N LYS A 221 -22.26 -5.59 -18.60
CA LYS A 221 -21.69 -5.99 -19.88
C LYS A 221 -21.24 -4.78 -20.70
N ASN A 222 -20.09 -4.92 -21.38
CA ASN A 222 -19.47 -3.89 -22.23
C ASN A 222 -18.99 -2.64 -21.47
N LYS A 223 -18.94 -2.67 -20.14
CA LYS A 223 -18.30 -1.64 -19.32
C LYS A 223 -16.89 -2.05 -18.95
N GLU A 224 -15.96 -1.12 -19.01
CA GLU A 224 -14.60 -1.31 -18.54
C GLU A 224 -14.54 -1.16 -17.01
N TYR A 225 -13.78 -2.03 -16.37
CA TYR A 225 -13.49 -1.98 -14.95
C TYR A 225 -11.99 -2.11 -14.74
N CYS A 226 -11.44 -1.23 -13.91
CA CYS A 226 -10.04 -1.21 -13.59
C CYS A 226 -9.83 -1.57 -12.12
N TYR A 227 -8.96 -2.53 -11.86
CA TYR A 227 -8.70 -3.06 -10.52
C TYR A 227 -7.27 -2.78 -10.06
N GLN A 228 -7.13 -2.53 -8.77
CA GLN A 228 -5.86 -2.50 -8.05
C GLN A 228 -6.02 -3.14 -6.66
N VAL A 229 -4.92 -3.64 -6.12
CA VAL A 229 -4.84 -4.13 -4.73
C VAL A 229 -3.82 -3.30 -3.98
N ILE A 230 -4.17 -2.85 -2.78
CA ILE A 230 -3.27 -2.14 -1.88
C ILE A 230 -3.08 -2.99 -0.63
N GLY A 231 -1.86 -3.42 -0.37
CA GLY A 231 -1.45 -4.07 0.87
C GLY A 231 -0.93 -3.05 1.87
N TYR A 232 -1.33 -3.20 3.12
CA TYR A 232 -0.90 -2.37 4.23
C TYR A 232 -0.07 -3.21 5.20
N ASN A 233 1.04 -2.66 5.64
CA ASN A 233 1.87 -3.22 6.71
C ASN A 233 2.30 -2.06 7.61
N ALA A 234 1.67 -1.95 8.78
CA ALA A 234 1.71 -0.75 9.63
C ALA A 234 1.37 0.50 8.80
N ASP A 235 2.29 1.45 8.69
CA ASP A 235 2.10 2.70 7.94
C ASP A 235 2.54 2.61 6.47
N LYS A 236 3.05 1.46 6.04
CA LYS A 236 3.56 1.23 4.68
C LYS A 236 2.48 0.71 3.74
N LYS A 237 2.63 1.03 2.44
CA LYS A 237 1.71 0.59 1.40
C LYS A 237 2.45 -0.08 0.24
N SER A 238 1.94 -1.22 -0.19
CA SER A 238 2.30 -1.82 -1.47
C SER A 238 1.11 -1.74 -2.41
N ILE A 239 1.29 -1.13 -3.56
CA ILE A 239 0.26 -0.89 -4.55
C ILE A 239 0.57 -1.75 -5.79
N SER A 240 -0.35 -2.64 -6.14
CA SER A 240 -0.20 -3.52 -7.30
C SER A 240 -0.24 -2.73 -8.62
N ASN A 241 0.14 -3.42 -9.71
CA ASN A 241 -0.23 -2.96 -11.04
C ASN A 241 -1.74 -2.77 -11.13
N ARG A 242 -2.16 -1.79 -11.96
CA ARG A 242 -3.55 -1.61 -12.35
C ARG A 242 -3.84 -2.57 -13.51
N PHE A 243 -5.00 -3.19 -13.48
CA PHE A 243 -5.48 -4.08 -14.54
C PHE A 243 -6.88 -3.71 -14.94
N CYS A 244 -7.10 -3.41 -16.23
CA CYS A 244 -8.41 -3.05 -16.75
C CYS A 244 -8.91 -4.11 -17.73
N LEU A 245 -10.20 -4.43 -17.67
CA LEU A 245 -10.87 -5.31 -18.61
C LEU A 245 -12.29 -4.82 -18.91
N VAL A 246 -12.77 -5.11 -20.11
CA VAL A 246 -14.17 -4.89 -20.46
C VAL A 246 -14.95 -6.16 -20.15
N SER A 247 -15.97 -6.06 -19.32
CA SER A 247 -16.78 -7.22 -18.96
C SER A 247 -17.63 -7.69 -20.13
N ASN A 248 -17.66 -8.99 -20.37
CA ASN A 248 -18.47 -9.65 -21.38
C ASN A 248 -19.83 -10.10 -20.84
N ASN A 249 -20.06 -10.03 -19.54
CA ASN A 249 -21.25 -10.52 -18.86
C ASN A 249 -21.86 -9.46 -17.95
N ASN A 250 -23.16 -9.62 -17.65
CA ASN A 250 -23.80 -8.92 -16.55
C ASN A 250 -23.77 -9.85 -15.32
N PHE A 251 -23.07 -9.42 -14.28
CA PHE A 251 -23.13 -10.11 -12.99
C PHE A 251 -24.15 -9.42 -12.11
N ASN A 252 -25.19 -10.16 -11.78
CA ASN A 252 -26.38 -9.63 -11.19
C ASN A 252 -26.17 -9.15 -9.73
N PRO A 253 -26.43 -7.88 -9.44
CA PRO A 253 -26.35 -7.38 -8.07
C PRO A 253 -27.50 -7.85 -7.17
N ILE A 254 -28.54 -8.48 -7.76
CA ILE A 254 -29.73 -8.94 -7.04
C ILE A 254 -29.85 -10.45 -7.20
N PRO A 255 -29.79 -11.24 -6.10
CA PRO A 255 -30.10 -12.67 -6.18
C PRO A 255 -31.52 -12.89 -6.66
N ILE A 256 -31.68 -13.65 -7.74
CA ILE A 256 -32.97 -13.99 -8.32
C ILE A 256 -33.12 -15.51 -8.25
N PRO A 257 -34.18 -16.04 -7.65
CA PRO A 257 -34.43 -17.46 -7.63
C PRO A 257 -34.56 -18.03 -9.04
N ASN A 258 -34.11 -19.25 -9.27
CA ASN A 258 -34.29 -19.97 -10.54
C ASN A 258 -35.51 -20.91 -10.53
N ALA A 259 -36.13 -21.11 -9.36
CA ALA A 259 -37.36 -21.88 -9.17
C ALA A 259 -38.15 -21.34 -7.97
N PHE A 260 -39.45 -21.62 -7.93
CA PHE A 260 -40.33 -21.37 -6.79
C PHE A 260 -41.48 -22.38 -6.75
N THR A 261 -42.10 -22.54 -5.58
CA THR A 261 -43.11 -23.55 -5.28
C THR A 261 -44.32 -22.88 -4.60
N PRO A 262 -45.31 -22.34 -5.34
CA PRO A 262 -46.46 -21.68 -4.75
C PRO A 262 -47.45 -22.75 -4.17
N ASN A 263 -47.17 -23.25 -2.99
CA ASN A 263 -47.96 -24.31 -2.30
C ASN A 263 -48.47 -23.89 -0.92
N ASP A 264 -48.30 -22.59 -0.56
CA ASP A 264 -48.73 -21.96 0.70
C ASP A 264 -48.06 -22.57 1.95
N ASP A 265 -46.84 -23.13 1.86
CA ASP A 265 -46.08 -23.62 2.99
C ASP A 265 -45.21 -22.57 3.69
N GLY A 266 -45.17 -21.34 3.14
CA GLY A 266 -44.38 -20.22 3.62
C GLY A 266 -42.95 -20.19 3.11
N LEU A 267 -42.55 -21.13 2.23
CA LEU A 267 -41.21 -21.20 1.65
C LEU A 267 -41.28 -21.16 0.12
N ASN A 268 -40.66 -20.16 -0.48
CA ASN A 268 -40.60 -19.96 -1.93
C ASN A 268 -42.00 -19.94 -2.63
N ASP A 269 -43.03 -19.47 -1.93
CA ASP A 269 -44.36 -19.33 -2.49
C ASP A 269 -44.47 -18.26 -3.55
N TYR A 270 -43.50 -17.32 -3.58
CA TYR A 270 -43.51 -16.22 -4.53
C TYR A 270 -42.19 -16.20 -5.31
N PHE A 271 -42.25 -15.94 -6.59
CA PHE A 271 -41.09 -15.59 -7.38
C PHE A 271 -40.79 -14.10 -7.19
N GLN A 272 -39.72 -13.79 -6.55
CA GLN A 272 -39.31 -12.46 -6.14
C GLN A 272 -37.81 -12.36 -6.07
N PRO A 273 -37.17 -11.31 -6.60
CA PRO A 273 -35.77 -11.00 -6.31
C PRO A 273 -35.58 -10.69 -4.82
N PHE A 274 -34.43 -11.02 -4.26
CA PHE A 274 -34.13 -10.61 -2.89
C PHE A 274 -33.89 -9.11 -2.81
N PRO A 275 -34.53 -8.41 -1.84
CA PRO A 275 -34.38 -6.96 -1.72
C PRO A 275 -32.93 -6.53 -1.61
N SER A 276 -32.57 -5.55 -2.43
CA SER A 276 -31.32 -4.81 -2.31
C SER A 276 -31.64 -3.32 -2.44
N GLN A 277 -30.68 -2.46 -2.15
CA GLN A 277 -30.85 -1.01 -2.29
C GLN A 277 -30.92 -0.64 -3.79
N VAL A 278 -32.11 -0.69 -4.37
CA VAL A 278 -32.39 -0.31 -5.76
C VAL A 278 -33.53 0.68 -5.81
N THR A 279 -33.53 1.51 -6.83
CA THR A 279 -34.64 2.42 -7.18
C THR A 279 -35.18 2.11 -8.57
N ASP A 280 -36.32 2.66 -8.91
CA ASP A 280 -36.95 2.54 -10.25
C ASP A 280 -37.05 1.07 -10.74
N TYR A 281 -37.58 0.20 -9.86
CA TYR A 281 -37.71 -1.24 -10.13
C TYR A 281 -38.90 -1.55 -11.07
N LYS A 282 -38.70 -2.51 -11.98
CA LYS A 282 -39.75 -3.11 -12.79
C LYS A 282 -39.45 -4.58 -13.07
N MET A 283 -40.39 -5.47 -12.81
CA MET A 283 -40.36 -6.87 -13.17
C MET A 283 -41.49 -7.24 -14.09
N ILE A 284 -41.22 -7.94 -15.18
CA ILE A 284 -42.23 -8.50 -16.08
C ILE A 284 -41.92 -9.98 -16.25
N ILE A 285 -42.99 -10.82 -16.20
CA ILE A 285 -42.86 -12.25 -16.42
C ILE A 285 -43.73 -12.67 -17.60
N PHE A 286 -43.19 -13.55 -18.44
CA PHE A 286 -43.85 -14.04 -19.65
C PHE A 286 -43.94 -15.58 -19.61
N ASN A 287 -45.02 -16.13 -20.14
CA ASN A 287 -45.11 -17.54 -20.40
C ASN A 287 -44.34 -17.93 -21.69
N LYS A 288 -44.28 -19.24 -22.00
CA LYS A 288 -43.60 -19.75 -23.21
C LYS A 288 -44.19 -19.26 -24.54
N PHE A 289 -45.38 -18.67 -24.56
CA PHE A 289 -46.03 -18.09 -25.74
C PHE A 289 -45.73 -16.59 -25.86
N GLY A 290 -44.94 -15.99 -24.95
CA GLY A 290 -44.65 -14.57 -24.93
C GLY A 290 -45.76 -13.70 -24.34
N GLU A 291 -46.82 -14.32 -23.73
CA GLU A 291 -47.88 -13.59 -23.06
C GLU A 291 -47.40 -13.12 -21.70
N LYS A 292 -47.62 -11.85 -21.35
CA LYS A 292 -47.31 -11.27 -20.05
C LYS A 292 -48.23 -11.86 -19.00
N VAL A 293 -47.69 -12.55 -18.00
CA VAL A 293 -48.42 -13.20 -16.91
C VAL A 293 -48.36 -12.43 -15.60
N PHE A 294 -47.30 -11.58 -15.42
CA PHE A 294 -47.17 -10.74 -14.24
C PHE A 294 -46.36 -9.48 -14.55
N GLU A 295 -46.62 -8.41 -13.82
CA GLU A 295 -45.87 -7.16 -13.86
C GLU A 295 -45.91 -6.51 -12.49
N SER A 296 -44.76 -6.04 -11.99
CA SER A 296 -44.64 -5.30 -10.74
C SER A 296 -43.62 -4.17 -10.88
N TYR A 297 -43.90 -3.06 -10.19
CA TYR A 297 -42.98 -1.94 -9.99
C TYR A 297 -42.48 -1.86 -8.54
N ASP A 298 -42.93 -2.79 -7.69
CA ASP A 298 -42.48 -2.92 -6.30
C ASP A 298 -41.62 -4.17 -6.16
N ILE A 299 -40.37 -4.01 -5.70
CA ILE A 299 -39.43 -5.09 -5.50
C ILE A 299 -39.90 -6.08 -4.43
N ASN A 300 -40.77 -5.64 -3.50
CA ASN A 300 -41.35 -6.48 -2.45
C ASN A 300 -42.59 -7.26 -2.89
N LEU A 301 -43.08 -7.00 -4.08
CA LEU A 301 -44.23 -7.69 -4.65
C LEU A 301 -43.79 -8.80 -5.61
N GLY A 302 -43.76 -10.04 -5.13
CA GLY A 302 -43.45 -11.25 -5.91
C GLY A 302 -44.65 -11.78 -6.67
N TRP A 303 -44.41 -12.62 -7.69
CA TRP A 303 -45.42 -13.35 -8.43
C TRP A 303 -45.77 -14.66 -7.70
N ASP A 304 -47.07 -14.86 -7.44
CA ASP A 304 -47.64 -16.03 -6.74
C ASP A 304 -47.87 -17.25 -7.66
N GLY A 305 -47.42 -17.19 -8.91
CA GLY A 305 -47.59 -18.27 -9.88
C GLY A 305 -48.97 -18.34 -10.54
N TYR A 306 -49.96 -17.52 -10.12
CA TYR A 306 -51.27 -17.50 -10.72
C TYR A 306 -51.33 -16.68 -12.00
N PHE A 307 -51.96 -17.25 -13.02
CA PHE A 307 -52.32 -16.54 -14.23
C PHE A 307 -53.70 -17.01 -14.68
N LYS A 308 -54.65 -16.10 -14.86
CA LYS A 308 -56.08 -16.37 -15.22
C LYS A 308 -56.71 -17.43 -14.29
N GLY A 309 -56.42 -17.33 -12.99
CA GLY A 309 -56.95 -18.22 -11.96
C GLY A 309 -56.39 -19.64 -11.92
N LYS A 310 -55.26 -19.89 -12.57
CA LYS A 310 -54.59 -21.19 -12.63
C LYS A 310 -53.11 -21.08 -12.36
N ILE A 311 -52.55 -22.09 -11.65
CA ILE A 311 -51.11 -22.29 -11.56
C ILE A 311 -50.74 -23.38 -12.58
N ILE A 312 -49.81 -23.08 -13.47
CA ILE A 312 -49.33 -24.00 -14.50
C ILE A 312 -47.85 -24.22 -14.29
N GLN A 313 -47.46 -25.45 -13.95
CA GLN A 313 -46.05 -25.83 -13.88
C GLN A 313 -45.41 -25.73 -15.26
N ASP A 314 -44.49 -24.79 -15.41
CA ASP A 314 -43.75 -24.53 -16.66
C ASP A 314 -42.53 -23.67 -16.36
N VAL A 315 -41.72 -23.40 -17.39
CA VAL A 315 -40.61 -22.44 -17.35
C VAL A 315 -41.16 -21.11 -17.88
N TYR A 316 -40.97 -20.08 -17.09
CA TYR A 316 -41.33 -18.70 -17.42
C TYR A 316 -40.07 -17.88 -17.66
N VAL A 317 -40.20 -16.83 -18.49
CA VAL A 317 -39.12 -15.88 -18.76
C VAL A 317 -39.42 -14.60 -18.01
N TYR A 318 -38.44 -14.08 -17.31
CA TYR A 318 -38.57 -12.79 -16.64
C TYR A 318 -37.64 -11.75 -17.26
N LYS A 319 -38.08 -10.49 -17.20
CA LYS A 319 -37.30 -9.30 -17.45
C LYS A 319 -37.42 -8.39 -16.23
N ILE A 320 -36.27 -8.03 -15.64
CA ILE A 320 -36.17 -7.14 -14.49
C ILE A 320 -35.31 -5.95 -14.87
N GLU A 321 -35.83 -4.76 -14.66
CA GLU A 321 -35.15 -3.49 -14.85
C GLU A 321 -35.14 -2.75 -13.52
N PHE A 322 -34.00 -2.21 -13.11
CA PHE A 322 -33.92 -1.40 -11.91
C PHE A 322 -32.76 -0.41 -12.02
N LYS A 323 -32.76 0.60 -11.14
CA LYS A 323 -31.70 1.58 -11.05
C LYS A 323 -30.89 1.33 -9.80
N LYS A 324 -29.59 1.25 -9.96
CA LYS A 324 -28.62 1.15 -8.88
C LYS A 324 -27.49 2.14 -9.14
N ASP A 325 -27.15 2.92 -8.12
CA ASP A 325 -26.11 3.97 -8.24
C ASP A 325 -26.33 4.89 -9.45
N ASP A 326 -27.63 5.25 -9.70
CA ASP A 326 -28.09 6.04 -10.85
C ASP A 326 -27.94 5.40 -12.24
N GLU A 327 -27.48 4.15 -12.35
CA GLU A 327 -27.38 3.41 -13.62
C GLU A 327 -28.50 2.38 -13.77
N TRP A 328 -29.07 2.27 -15.01
CA TRP A 328 -30.07 1.26 -15.32
C TRP A 328 -29.45 -0.12 -15.51
N VAL A 329 -29.91 -1.10 -14.75
CA VAL A 329 -29.52 -2.52 -14.85
C VAL A 329 -30.69 -3.32 -15.41
N ASN A 330 -30.43 -4.13 -16.44
CA ASN A 330 -31.38 -5.01 -17.06
C ASN A 330 -30.98 -6.46 -16.86
N VAL A 331 -31.87 -7.27 -16.28
CA VAL A 331 -31.66 -8.69 -16.04
C VAL A 331 -32.76 -9.50 -16.70
N ASN A 332 -32.39 -10.48 -17.52
CA ASN A 332 -33.32 -11.40 -18.14
C ASN A 332 -32.94 -12.82 -17.73
N GLY A 333 -33.91 -13.66 -17.49
CA GLY A 333 -33.66 -15.03 -17.10
C GLY A 333 -34.88 -15.91 -17.18
N LYS A 334 -34.77 -17.12 -16.66
CA LYS A 334 -35.83 -18.11 -16.61
C LYS A 334 -36.08 -18.52 -15.17
N VAL A 335 -37.32 -18.76 -14.83
CA VAL A 335 -37.74 -19.32 -13.56
C VAL A 335 -38.63 -20.53 -13.79
N LEU A 336 -38.42 -21.59 -13.05
CA LEU A 336 -39.22 -22.80 -13.04
C LEU A 336 -40.30 -22.69 -11.96
N LEU A 337 -41.57 -22.75 -12.33
CA LEU A 337 -42.67 -22.93 -11.39
C LEU A 337 -42.88 -24.43 -11.19
N ILE A 338 -42.76 -24.88 -9.96
CA ILE A 338 -42.99 -26.26 -9.53
C ILE A 338 -44.28 -26.27 -8.71
N LYS A 339 -45.15 -27.25 -8.96
CA LYS A 339 -46.42 -27.40 -8.25
C LYS A 339 -46.35 -28.53 -7.24
#